data_8a48c079419f18c47dc617e354b394e6
#
_entry.id   8a48c079419f18c47dc617e354b394e6
#
_cell.length_a   1.000
_cell.length_b   1.000
_cell.length_c   1.000
_cell.angle_alpha   90.00
_cell.angle_beta   90.00
_cell.angle_gamma   90.00
#
_symmetry.space_group_name_H-M   'P 1'
#
loop_
_entity.id
_entity.type
_entity.pdbx_description
1 polymer ?
#
loop_
_entity_poly.entity_id
_entity_poly.type
_entity_poly.pdbx_seq_one_letter_code
_entity_poly.pdbx_strand_id
1 'polypeptide(L)'
;MSTPTLRRFVISYSAMLTFMVAVSSYSVIQLGRLSAAAHIAVSIEQRMIDQADGLADAFLSEVRYGGKFSVTQAAVHYEQYKEFKADFERRMDQLKTLATSADAVQRLSQTEEYHAQYQQLFEREVEYIRKNQPYAESRYREEKERLVDYLLREHAAFKSNLEKSLQHRIGYIEKAAQESQNFTLAATLLLAIVGALLACWLGGRLPQNFTSVDSPIAALVSHLRSSAWWKGLGVPK
;
A
#
# COMPACT_ATOMS: atom_id res chain seq x y z
N MET A 1 45.77 -38.30 4.22
CA MET A 1 45.32 -36.92 4.53
C MET A 1 45.51 -36.71 6.00
N SER A 2 46.20 -35.64 6.39
CA SER A 2 46.26 -35.31 7.82
C SER A 2 44.88 -34.80 8.27
N THR A 3 44.28 -35.49 9.24
CA THR A 3 42.99 -35.18 9.84
C THR A 3 42.74 -33.68 10.16
N PRO A 4 43.77 -32.85 10.45
CA PRO A 4 43.58 -31.44 10.75
C PRO A 4 43.21 -30.56 9.57
N THR A 5 43.64 -30.88 8.34
CA THR A 5 43.30 -30.09 7.13
C THR A 5 41.85 -30.29 6.70
N LEU A 6 41.39 -31.53 6.70
CA LEU A 6 39.98 -31.85 6.41
C LEU A 6 39.02 -31.21 7.40
N ARG A 7 39.35 -31.22 8.70
CA ARG A 7 38.55 -30.61 9.75
C ARG A 7 38.44 -29.09 9.59
N ARG A 8 39.53 -28.41 9.25
CA ARG A 8 39.51 -26.97 8.97
C ARG A 8 38.65 -26.61 7.76
N PHE A 9 38.70 -27.41 6.69
CA PHE A 9 37.89 -27.23 5.50
C PHE A 9 36.39 -27.34 5.85
N VAL A 10 36.00 -28.41 6.53
CA VAL A 10 34.62 -28.64 6.94
C VAL A 10 34.09 -27.48 7.84
N ILE A 11 34.92 -27.00 8.79
CA ILE A 11 34.54 -25.93 9.70
C ILE A 11 34.33 -24.63 8.89
N SER A 12 35.25 -24.27 7.99
CA SER A 12 35.13 -23.04 7.18
C SER A 12 33.93 -23.07 6.25
N TYR A 13 33.66 -24.20 5.60
CA TYR A 13 32.52 -24.37 4.71
C TYR A 13 31.18 -24.33 5.47
N SER A 14 31.14 -25.00 6.64
CA SER A 14 29.94 -24.94 7.50
C SER A 14 29.67 -23.54 8.03
N ALA A 15 30.70 -22.80 8.42
CA ALA A 15 30.53 -21.41 8.85
C ALA A 15 30.01 -20.51 7.73
N MET A 16 30.50 -20.68 6.51
CA MET A 16 30.02 -19.95 5.33
C MET A 16 28.56 -20.26 5.00
N LEU A 17 28.18 -21.57 5.00
CA LEU A 17 26.81 -21.99 4.80
C LEU A 17 25.87 -21.41 5.88
N THR A 18 26.28 -21.47 7.15
CA THR A 18 25.48 -20.94 8.25
C THR A 18 25.29 -19.42 8.09
N PHE A 19 26.33 -18.70 7.70
CA PHE A 19 26.23 -17.26 7.47
C PHE A 19 25.31 -16.94 6.26
N MET A 20 25.40 -17.71 5.18
CA MET A 20 24.52 -17.55 4.01
C MET A 20 23.04 -17.77 4.36
N VAL A 21 22.76 -18.81 5.15
CA VAL A 21 21.40 -19.09 5.64
C VAL A 21 20.92 -17.97 6.56
N ALA A 22 21.77 -17.45 7.44
CA ALA A 22 21.42 -16.36 8.34
C ALA A 22 21.10 -15.07 7.60
N VAL A 23 21.91 -14.66 6.60
CA VAL A 23 21.68 -13.47 5.77
C VAL A 23 20.39 -13.63 4.94
N SER A 24 20.19 -14.79 4.32
CA SER A 24 18.98 -15.05 3.53
C SER A 24 17.72 -15.03 4.41
N SER A 25 17.76 -15.66 5.57
CA SER A 25 16.64 -15.67 6.53
C SER A 25 16.33 -14.27 7.03
N TYR A 26 17.34 -13.48 7.36
CA TYR A 26 17.18 -12.08 7.77
C TYR A 26 16.51 -11.25 6.67
N SER A 27 16.97 -11.37 5.43
CA SER A 27 16.38 -10.65 4.28
C SER A 27 14.91 -11.02 4.04
N VAL A 28 14.57 -12.30 4.12
CA VAL A 28 13.17 -12.76 3.96
C VAL A 28 12.28 -12.23 5.09
N ILE A 29 12.74 -12.25 6.33
CA ILE A 29 11.98 -11.75 7.49
C ILE A 29 11.76 -10.22 7.35
N GLN A 30 12.79 -9.47 6.99
CA GLN A 30 12.69 -8.02 6.80
C GLN A 30 11.74 -7.65 5.65
N LEU A 31 11.85 -8.31 4.51
CA LEU A 31 10.92 -8.12 3.39
C LEU A 31 9.47 -8.47 3.79
N GLY A 32 9.27 -9.56 4.51
CA GLY A 32 7.95 -9.96 4.99
C GLY A 32 7.32 -8.91 5.93
N ARG A 33 8.10 -8.37 6.87
CA ARG A 33 7.63 -7.33 7.79
C ARG A 33 7.30 -6.02 7.06
N LEU A 34 8.17 -5.61 6.13
CA LEU A 34 7.97 -4.40 5.32
C LEU A 34 6.71 -4.54 4.45
N SER A 35 6.55 -5.67 3.77
CA SER A 35 5.38 -5.96 2.94
C SER A 35 4.08 -5.96 3.75
N ALA A 36 4.06 -6.58 4.94
CA ALA A 36 2.87 -6.62 5.78
C ALA A 36 2.49 -5.22 6.29
N ALA A 37 3.45 -4.43 6.79
CA ALA A 37 3.20 -3.07 7.25
C ALA A 37 2.72 -2.16 6.09
N ALA A 38 3.32 -2.31 4.93
CA ALA A 38 2.97 -1.60 3.72
C ALA A 38 1.53 -1.90 3.27
N HIS A 39 1.17 -3.18 3.24
CA HIS A 39 -0.17 -3.61 2.83
C HIS A 39 -1.25 -3.04 3.75
N ILE A 40 -1.02 -3.03 5.06
CA ILE A 40 -1.96 -2.46 6.03
C ILE A 40 -2.11 -0.95 5.79
N ALA A 41 -1.01 -0.20 5.65
CA ALA A 41 -1.05 1.24 5.46
C ALA A 41 -1.75 1.62 4.14
N VAL A 42 -1.43 0.96 3.03
CA VAL A 42 -2.06 1.17 1.72
C VAL A 42 -3.55 0.83 1.77
N SER A 43 -3.94 -0.25 2.45
CA SER A 43 -5.35 -0.64 2.55
C SER A 43 -6.19 0.35 3.36
N ILE A 44 -5.63 0.98 4.39
CA ILE A 44 -6.31 2.03 5.16
C ILE A 44 -6.50 3.27 4.29
N GLU A 45 -5.45 3.75 3.62
CA GLU A 45 -5.54 4.93 2.74
C GLU A 45 -6.50 4.70 1.58
N GLN A 46 -6.49 3.51 0.98
CA GLN A 46 -7.45 3.17 -0.08
C GLN A 46 -8.89 3.21 0.45
N ARG A 47 -9.16 2.66 1.64
CA ARG A 47 -10.49 2.75 2.27
C ARG A 47 -10.89 4.20 2.54
N MET A 48 -9.95 5.05 2.95
CA MET A 48 -10.23 6.46 3.16
C MET A 48 -10.62 7.16 1.84
N ILE A 49 -9.95 6.84 0.74
CA ILE A 49 -10.29 7.37 -0.59
C ILE A 49 -11.69 6.90 -1.00
N ASP A 50 -11.99 5.60 -0.88
CA ASP A 50 -13.29 5.03 -1.23
C ASP A 50 -14.43 5.64 -0.38
N GLN A 51 -14.19 5.85 0.92
CA GLN A 51 -15.15 6.51 1.81
C GLN A 51 -15.30 8.01 1.48
N ALA A 52 -14.22 8.67 1.10
CA ALA A 52 -14.28 10.05 0.67
C ALA A 52 -15.11 10.19 -0.62
N ASP A 53 -14.89 9.36 -1.63
CA ASP A 53 -15.71 9.38 -2.84
C ASP A 53 -17.20 9.15 -2.54
N GLY A 54 -17.50 8.15 -1.70
CA GLY A 54 -18.87 7.92 -1.27
C GLY A 54 -19.47 9.06 -0.43
N LEU A 55 -18.65 9.81 0.32
CA LEU A 55 -19.09 11.00 1.06
C LEU A 55 -19.54 12.12 0.10
N ALA A 56 -18.76 12.38 -0.96
CA ALA A 56 -19.13 13.36 -1.99
C ALA A 56 -20.41 12.97 -2.73
N ASP A 57 -20.54 11.71 -3.10
CA ASP A 57 -21.73 11.18 -3.78
C ASP A 57 -22.98 11.31 -2.91
N ALA A 58 -22.87 10.99 -1.61
CA ALA A 58 -23.94 11.16 -0.63
C ALA A 58 -24.34 12.63 -0.53
N PHE A 59 -23.37 13.53 -0.40
CA PHE A 59 -23.65 14.97 -0.32
C PHE A 59 -24.30 15.52 -1.60
N LEU A 60 -23.78 15.18 -2.78
CA LEU A 60 -24.38 15.62 -4.04
C LEU A 60 -25.81 15.08 -4.23
N SER A 61 -26.07 13.88 -3.72
CA SER A 61 -27.42 13.31 -3.72
C SER A 61 -28.34 14.04 -2.74
N GLU A 62 -27.85 14.35 -1.54
CA GLU A 62 -28.53 15.17 -0.55
C GLU A 62 -28.93 16.53 -1.16
N VAL A 63 -27.98 17.24 -1.78
CA VAL A 63 -28.22 18.53 -2.45
C VAL A 63 -29.25 18.41 -3.55
N ARG A 64 -29.15 17.34 -4.38
CA ARG A 64 -30.08 17.08 -5.47
C ARG A 64 -31.51 16.88 -4.98
N TYR A 65 -31.70 16.07 -3.96
CA TYR A 65 -33.03 15.76 -3.42
C TYR A 65 -33.59 16.91 -2.59
N GLY A 66 -32.74 17.65 -1.87
CA GLY A 66 -33.11 18.91 -1.25
C GLY A 66 -33.60 19.94 -2.27
N GLY A 67 -32.92 20.12 -3.39
CA GLY A 67 -33.34 20.98 -4.48
C GLY A 67 -34.66 20.54 -5.14
N LYS A 68 -34.84 19.23 -5.36
CA LYS A 68 -36.12 18.68 -5.85
C LYS A 68 -37.26 18.97 -4.87
N PHE A 69 -37.03 18.82 -3.57
CA PHE A 69 -38.04 19.12 -2.57
C PHE A 69 -38.39 20.61 -2.56
N SER A 70 -37.44 21.52 -2.62
CA SER A 70 -37.71 22.96 -2.67
C SER A 70 -38.60 23.35 -3.85
N VAL A 71 -38.51 22.65 -5.00
CA VAL A 71 -39.32 22.94 -6.19
C VAL A 71 -40.67 22.20 -6.15
N THR A 72 -40.69 20.91 -5.81
CA THR A 72 -41.89 20.08 -5.94
C THR A 72 -42.71 19.96 -4.68
N GLN A 73 -42.12 20.25 -3.53
CA GLN A 73 -42.67 20.09 -2.18
C GLN A 73 -43.15 18.64 -1.89
N ALA A 74 -42.70 17.67 -2.72
CA ALA A 74 -43.12 16.30 -2.58
C ALA A 74 -42.38 15.62 -1.42
N ALA A 75 -43.14 15.02 -0.49
CA ALA A 75 -42.60 14.38 0.71
C ALA A 75 -41.54 13.29 0.39
N VAL A 76 -41.70 12.59 -0.74
CA VAL A 76 -40.74 11.56 -1.15
C VAL A 76 -39.33 12.11 -1.34
N HIS A 77 -39.18 13.35 -1.85
CA HIS A 77 -37.86 13.95 -2.03
C HIS A 77 -37.25 14.39 -0.71
N TYR A 78 -38.06 14.80 0.27
CA TYR A 78 -37.57 15.10 1.60
C TYR A 78 -37.12 13.84 2.36
N GLU A 79 -37.81 12.72 2.20
CA GLU A 79 -37.36 11.44 2.76
C GLU A 79 -36.03 10.98 2.14
N GLN A 80 -35.88 11.08 0.83
CA GLN A 80 -34.62 10.80 0.13
C GLN A 80 -33.48 11.72 0.60
N TYR A 81 -33.76 13.02 0.78
CA TYR A 81 -32.82 13.95 1.36
C TYR A 81 -32.31 13.48 2.74
N LYS A 82 -33.21 13.06 3.62
CA LYS A 82 -32.85 12.55 4.96
C LYS A 82 -32.02 11.28 4.90
N GLU A 83 -32.32 10.39 3.95
CA GLU A 83 -31.55 9.16 3.73
C GLU A 83 -30.10 9.48 3.33
N PHE A 84 -29.88 10.37 2.37
CA PHE A 84 -28.54 10.75 1.94
C PHE A 84 -27.79 11.57 2.98
N LYS A 85 -28.48 12.40 3.76
CA LYS A 85 -27.94 13.07 4.94
C LYS A 85 -27.38 12.06 5.94
N ALA A 86 -28.16 11.04 6.29
CA ALA A 86 -27.73 9.98 7.21
C ALA A 86 -26.54 9.15 6.63
N ASP A 87 -26.51 8.93 5.30
CA ASP A 87 -25.37 8.27 4.65
C ASP A 87 -24.10 9.13 4.72
N PHE A 88 -24.22 10.44 4.50
CA PHE A 88 -23.12 11.38 4.66
C PHE A 88 -22.54 11.36 6.08
N GLU A 89 -23.40 11.49 7.09
CA GLU A 89 -23.01 11.48 8.51
C GLU A 89 -22.29 10.16 8.88
N ARG A 90 -22.82 9.02 8.46
CA ARG A 90 -22.20 7.70 8.69
C ARG A 90 -20.80 7.60 8.05
N ARG A 91 -20.64 8.06 6.82
CA ARG A 91 -19.35 8.04 6.11
C ARG A 91 -18.35 9.01 6.74
N MET A 92 -18.81 10.17 7.18
CA MET A 92 -18.00 11.14 7.92
C MET A 92 -17.43 10.53 9.20
N ASP A 93 -18.24 9.82 9.97
CA ASP A 93 -17.80 9.13 11.19
C ASP A 93 -16.78 8.03 10.88
N GLN A 94 -16.99 7.29 9.79
CA GLN A 94 -16.03 6.27 9.35
C GLN A 94 -14.69 6.91 8.94
N LEU A 95 -14.70 8.01 8.20
CA LEU A 95 -13.50 8.75 7.83
C LEU A 95 -12.76 9.30 9.04
N LYS A 96 -13.47 9.86 10.03
CA LYS A 96 -12.87 10.34 11.29
C LYS A 96 -12.20 9.22 12.06
N THR A 97 -12.78 8.02 12.06
CA THR A 97 -12.19 6.84 12.73
C THR A 97 -10.89 6.39 12.05
N LEU A 98 -10.79 6.54 10.72
CA LEU A 98 -9.61 6.17 9.94
C LEU A 98 -8.54 7.27 9.91
N ALA A 99 -8.93 8.52 10.11
CA ALA A 99 -8.03 9.67 10.03
C ALA A 99 -7.06 9.70 11.21
N THR A 100 -5.77 9.56 10.94
CA THR A 100 -4.71 9.57 11.96
C THR A 100 -3.86 10.85 11.92
N SER A 101 -3.88 11.61 10.83
CA SER A 101 -3.12 12.84 10.71
C SER A 101 -3.93 14.06 11.18
N ALA A 102 -3.27 15.03 11.81
CA ALA A 102 -3.90 16.27 12.26
C ALA A 102 -4.53 17.06 11.08
N ASP A 103 -3.87 17.09 9.92
CA ASP A 103 -4.40 17.75 8.71
C ASP A 103 -5.69 17.07 8.23
N ALA A 104 -5.74 15.74 8.19
CA ALA A 104 -6.95 15.00 7.80
C ALA A 104 -8.11 15.28 8.77
N VAL A 105 -7.86 15.23 10.07
CA VAL A 105 -8.86 15.53 11.11
C VAL A 105 -9.39 16.96 10.98
N GLN A 106 -8.51 17.93 10.75
CA GLN A 106 -8.90 19.33 10.58
C GLN A 106 -9.79 19.52 9.34
N ARG A 107 -9.44 18.93 8.20
CA ARG A 107 -10.24 19.03 6.97
C ARG A 107 -11.60 18.37 7.10
N LEU A 108 -11.66 17.20 7.72
CA LEU A 108 -12.93 16.53 8.00
C LEU A 108 -13.81 17.37 8.92
N SER A 109 -13.23 18.02 9.93
CA SER A 109 -13.98 18.93 10.82
C SER A 109 -14.51 20.15 10.07
N GLN A 110 -13.76 20.73 9.14
CA GLN A 110 -14.22 21.83 8.27
C GLN A 110 -15.33 21.39 7.33
N THR A 111 -15.19 20.20 6.73
CA THR A 111 -16.22 19.60 5.87
C THR A 111 -17.53 19.39 6.63
N GLU A 112 -17.45 18.88 7.86
CA GLU A 112 -18.62 18.70 8.75
C GLU A 112 -19.27 20.03 9.12
N GLU A 113 -18.48 21.06 9.39
CA GLU A 113 -18.98 22.39 9.69
C GLU A 113 -19.76 23.00 8.51
N TYR A 114 -19.21 22.92 7.28
CA TYR A 114 -19.92 23.38 6.08
C TYR A 114 -21.19 22.57 5.83
N HIS A 115 -21.16 21.27 6.04
CA HIS A 115 -22.34 20.43 5.93
C HIS A 115 -23.41 20.81 6.95
N ALA A 116 -23.05 21.05 8.20
CA ALA A 116 -23.99 21.49 9.24
C ALA A 116 -24.60 22.86 8.88
N GLN A 117 -23.83 23.81 8.32
CA GLN A 117 -24.35 25.09 7.86
C GLN A 117 -25.32 24.91 6.69
N TYR A 118 -25.01 24.03 5.72
CA TYR A 118 -25.91 23.68 4.62
C TYR A 118 -27.22 23.11 5.13
N GLN A 119 -27.17 22.17 6.08
CA GLN A 119 -28.35 21.57 6.68
C GLN A 119 -29.23 22.58 7.40
N GLN A 120 -28.63 23.47 8.21
CA GLN A 120 -29.37 24.52 8.91
C GLN A 120 -30.09 25.46 7.92
N LEU A 121 -29.42 25.79 6.82
CA LEU A 121 -29.99 26.65 5.80
C LEU A 121 -31.16 25.95 5.08
N PHE A 122 -31.01 24.68 4.72
CA PHE A 122 -32.03 23.90 4.07
C PHE A 122 -33.23 23.64 4.97
N GLU A 123 -33.02 23.27 6.24
CA GLU A 123 -34.13 23.03 7.20
C GLU A 123 -34.95 24.31 7.46
N ARG A 124 -34.32 25.50 7.52
CA ARG A 124 -35.04 26.76 7.57
C ARG A 124 -35.89 26.97 6.32
N GLU A 125 -35.36 26.71 5.14
CA GLU A 125 -36.10 26.78 3.88
C GLU A 125 -37.31 25.86 3.91
N VAL A 126 -37.14 24.60 4.34
CA VAL A 126 -38.22 23.62 4.53
C VAL A 126 -39.30 24.14 5.46
N GLU A 127 -38.91 24.82 6.54
CA GLU A 127 -39.85 25.41 7.49
C GLU A 127 -40.71 26.53 6.84
N TYR A 128 -40.09 27.43 6.06
CA TYR A 128 -40.84 28.44 5.29
C TYR A 128 -41.80 27.82 4.29
N ILE A 129 -41.35 26.81 3.54
CA ILE A 129 -42.17 26.10 2.55
C ILE A 129 -43.39 25.46 3.23
N ARG A 130 -43.18 24.72 4.34
CA ARG A 130 -44.26 24.04 5.08
C ARG A 130 -45.28 24.99 5.70
N LYS A 131 -44.82 26.16 6.11
CA LYS A 131 -45.71 27.22 6.68
C LYS A 131 -46.33 28.10 5.62
N ASN A 132 -46.03 27.83 4.34
CA ASN A 132 -46.45 28.68 3.19
C ASN A 132 -46.10 30.16 3.42
N GLN A 133 -44.92 30.43 4.00
CA GLN A 133 -44.42 31.77 4.31
C GLN A 133 -43.51 32.24 3.18
N PRO A 134 -43.61 33.55 2.78
CA PRO A 134 -42.70 34.10 1.80
C PRO A 134 -41.27 34.14 2.36
N TYR A 135 -40.28 33.74 1.55
CA TYR A 135 -38.87 33.82 1.89
C TYR A 135 -38.03 34.28 0.68
N ALA A 136 -36.83 34.73 0.92
CA ALA A 136 -35.91 35.18 -0.12
C ALA A 136 -35.24 33.99 -0.83
N GLU A 137 -35.98 33.28 -1.70
CA GLU A 137 -35.54 32.04 -2.36
C GLU A 137 -34.18 32.19 -3.06
N SER A 138 -33.95 33.28 -3.78
CA SER A 138 -32.69 33.54 -4.48
C SER A 138 -31.49 33.60 -3.54
N ARG A 139 -31.65 34.27 -2.37
CA ARG A 139 -30.60 34.32 -1.35
C ARG A 139 -30.30 32.97 -0.74
N TYR A 140 -31.34 32.17 -0.40
CA TYR A 140 -31.15 30.83 0.11
C TYR A 140 -30.44 29.93 -0.89
N ARG A 141 -30.80 30.03 -2.18
CA ARG A 141 -30.13 29.32 -3.26
C ARG A 141 -28.66 29.69 -3.36
N GLU A 142 -28.34 30.97 -3.43
CA GLU A 142 -26.96 31.47 -3.53
C GLU A 142 -26.11 31.04 -2.33
N GLU A 143 -26.63 31.12 -1.11
CA GLU A 143 -25.93 30.71 0.10
C GLU A 143 -25.69 29.19 0.10
N LYS A 144 -26.68 28.37 -0.30
CA LYS A 144 -26.52 26.92 -0.46
C LYS A 144 -25.47 26.57 -1.51
N GLU A 145 -25.51 27.19 -2.69
CA GLU A 145 -24.54 26.96 -3.76
C GLU A 145 -23.13 27.27 -3.29
N ARG A 146 -22.94 28.35 -2.55
CA ARG A 146 -21.62 28.72 -1.97
C ARG A 146 -21.13 27.65 -0.99
N LEU A 147 -22.00 27.14 -0.11
CA LEU A 147 -21.63 26.08 0.84
C LEU A 147 -21.30 24.76 0.12
N VAL A 148 -22.05 24.41 -0.92
CA VAL A 148 -21.77 23.26 -1.78
C VAL A 148 -20.40 23.39 -2.42
N ASP A 149 -20.07 24.56 -2.98
CA ASP A 149 -18.75 24.81 -3.60
C ASP A 149 -17.61 24.73 -2.59
N TYR A 150 -17.79 25.22 -1.37
CA TYR A 150 -16.80 25.11 -0.30
C TYR A 150 -16.58 23.67 0.09
N LEU A 151 -17.65 22.92 0.33
CA LEU A 151 -17.59 21.53 0.74
C LEU A 151 -16.92 20.66 -0.34
N LEU A 152 -17.27 20.83 -1.60
CA LEU A 152 -16.67 20.10 -2.71
C LEU A 152 -15.18 20.43 -2.89
N ARG A 153 -14.77 21.68 -2.67
CA ARG A 153 -13.35 22.08 -2.71
C ARG A 153 -12.56 21.46 -1.57
N GLU A 154 -13.08 21.51 -0.34
CA GLU A 154 -12.41 20.86 0.81
C GLU A 154 -12.33 19.36 0.62
N HIS A 155 -13.39 18.74 0.11
CA HIS A 155 -13.39 17.32 -0.24
C HIS A 155 -12.33 16.98 -1.29
N ALA A 156 -12.25 17.73 -2.39
CA ALA A 156 -11.26 17.51 -3.44
C ALA A 156 -9.83 17.69 -2.92
N ALA A 157 -9.59 18.68 -2.05
CA ALA A 157 -8.30 18.90 -1.41
C ALA A 157 -7.94 17.74 -0.46
N PHE A 158 -8.90 17.25 0.33
CA PHE A 158 -8.72 16.10 1.21
C PHE A 158 -8.35 14.84 0.41
N LYS A 159 -9.13 14.52 -0.64
CA LYS A 159 -8.85 13.37 -1.52
C LYS A 159 -7.48 13.48 -2.18
N SER A 160 -7.13 14.65 -2.75
CA SER A 160 -5.82 14.88 -3.38
C SER A 160 -4.66 14.66 -2.39
N ASN A 161 -4.82 15.05 -1.13
CA ASN A 161 -3.81 14.81 -0.10
C ASN A 161 -3.68 13.31 0.24
N LEU A 162 -4.79 12.58 0.31
CA LEU A 162 -4.77 11.12 0.49
C LEU A 162 -4.06 10.41 -0.66
N GLU A 163 -4.38 10.77 -1.90
CA GLU A 163 -3.76 10.18 -3.10
C GLU A 163 -2.25 10.45 -3.14
N LYS A 164 -1.82 11.66 -2.80
CA LYS A 164 -0.38 12.02 -2.69
C LYS A 164 0.30 11.23 -1.58
N SER A 165 -0.32 11.09 -0.42
CA SER A 165 0.21 10.29 0.69
C SER A 165 0.38 8.84 0.28
N LEU A 166 -0.64 8.26 -0.37
CA LEU A 166 -0.62 6.90 -0.88
C LEU A 166 0.53 6.71 -1.90
N GLN A 167 0.65 7.59 -2.88
CA GLN A 167 1.74 7.54 -3.87
C GLN A 167 3.12 7.64 -3.22
N HIS A 168 3.29 8.56 -2.26
CA HIS A 168 4.55 8.70 -1.54
C HIS A 168 4.89 7.43 -0.74
N ARG A 169 3.92 6.80 -0.10
CA ARG A 169 4.12 5.54 0.64
C ARG A 169 4.47 4.39 -0.29
N ILE A 170 3.78 4.25 -1.43
CA ILE A 170 4.11 3.24 -2.44
C ILE A 170 5.55 3.42 -2.92
N GLY A 171 5.95 4.65 -3.29
CA GLY A 171 7.32 4.94 -3.73
C GLY A 171 8.38 4.66 -2.65
N TYR A 172 8.08 4.93 -1.38
CA TYR A 172 8.96 4.57 -0.26
C TYR A 172 9.13 3.05 -0.12
N ILE A 173 8.04 2.29 -0.25
CA ILE A 173 8.04 0.83 -0.18
C ILE A 173 8.85 0.22 -1.32
N GLU A 174 8.64 0.70 -2.55
CA GLU A 174 9.40 0.26 -3.72
C GLU A 174 10.90 0.52 -3.55
N LYS A 175 11.26 1.71 -3.09
CA LYS A 175 12.66 2.07 -2.82
C LYS A 175 13.28 1.18 -1.75
N ALA A 176 12.59 0.97 -0.63
CA ALA A 176 13.06 0.10 0.45
C ALA A 176 13.19 -1.37 0.00
N ALA A 177 12.28 -1.86 -0.84
CA ALA A 177 12.35 -3.20 -1.44
C ALA A 177 13.57 -3.31 -2.35
N GLN A 178 13.83 -2.32 -3.19
CA GLN A 178 14.97 -2.29 -4.10
C GLN A 178 16.31 -2.19 -3.36
N GLU A 179 16.41 -1.39 -2.31
CA GLU A 179 17.59 -1.31 -1.44
C GLU A 179 17.85 -2.66 -0.75
N SER A 180 16.81 -3.33 -0.23
CA SER A 180 16.92 -4.67 0.35
C SER A 180 17.38 -5.72 -0.66
N GLN A 181 16.85 -5.67 -1.89
CA GLN A 181 17.26 -6.56 -2.98
C GLN A 181 18.73 -6.34 -3.36
N ASN A 182 19.15 -5.08 -3.54
CA ASN A 182 20.53 -4.73 -3.85
C ASN A 182 21.50 -5.17 -2.76
N PHE A 183 21.13 -5.00 -1.49
CA PHE A 183 21.92 -5.49 -0.36
C PHE A 183 22.06 -7.02 -0.38
N THR A 184 20.97 -7.75 -0.64
CA THR A 184 20.99 -9.20 -0.72
C THR A 184 21.87 -9.69 -1.88
N LEU A 185 21.78 -9.05 -3.04
CA LEU A 185 22.63 -9.36 -4.20
C LEU A 185 24.12 -9.09 -3.89
N ALA A 186 24.43 -7.94 -3.30
CA ALA A 186 25.81 -7.59 -2.93
C ALA A 186 26.39 -8.56 -1.90
N ALA A 187 25.62 -8.93 -0.88
CA ALA A 187 26.03 -9.88 0.14
C ALA A 187 26.27 -11.29 -0.46
N THR A 188 25.38 -11.72 -1.37
CA THR A 188 25.52 -13.03 -2.07
C THR A 188 26.75 -13.05 -2.96
N LEU A 189 27.02 -11.98 -3.69
CA LEU A 189 28.19 -11.86 -4.57
C LEU A 189 29.49 -11.84 -3.76
N LEU A 190 29.52 -11.12 -2.65
CA LEU A 190 30.66 -11.07 -1.74
C LEU A 190 30.95 -12.48 -1.16
N LEU A 191 29.91 -13.20 -0.73
CA LEU A 191 30.02 -14.56 -0.25
C LEU A 191 30.55 -15.53 -1.34
N ALA A 192 30.11 -15.38 -2.58
CA ALA A 192 30.60 -16.17 -3.69
C ALA A 192 32.09 -15.91 -3.97
N ILE A 193 32.53 -14.65 -3.90
CA ILE A 193 33.95 -14.28 -4.07
C ILE A 193 34.79 -14.86 -2.93
N VAL A 194 34.36 -14.71 -1.68
CA VAL A 194 35.07 -15.27 -0.51
C VAL A 194 35.15 -16.78 -0.61
N GLY A 195 34.07 -17.45 -1.03
CA GLY A 195 34.03 -18.90 -1.24
C GLY A 195 35.01 -19.36 -2.34
N ALA A 196 35.06 -18.63 -3.46
CA ALA A 196 36.01 -18.92 -4.54
C ALA A 196 37.47 -18.73 -4.11
N LEU A 197 37.77 -17.66 -3.37
CA LEU A 197 39.11 -17.42 -2.84
C LEU A 197 39.55 -18.49 -1.86
N LEU A 198 38.65 -18.92 -0.96
CA LEU A 198 38.89 -20.01 -0.03
C LEU A 198 39.12 -21.34 -0.77
N ALA A 199 38.33 -21.62 -1.79
CA ALA A 199 38.50 -22.81 -2.62
C ALA A 199 39.85 -22.82 -3.36
N CYS A 200 40.26 -21.71 -3.95
CA CYS A 200 41.54 -21.54 -4.62
C CYS A 200 42.72 -21.67 -3.63
N TRP A 201 42.62 -21.04 -2.45
CA TRP A 201 43.66 -21.12 -1.44
C TRP A 201 43.85 -22.52 -0.88
N LEU A 202 42.75 -23.25 -0.68
CA LEU A 202 42.79 -24.64 -0.22
C LEU A 202 43.23 -25.61 -1.35
N GLY A 203 42.77 -25.39 -2.58
CA GLY A 203 43.16 -26.15 -3.76
C GLY A 203 44.67 -26.07 -4.07
N GLY A 204 45.26 -24.88 -3.91
CA GLY A 204 46.70 -24.65 -4.07
C GLY A 204 47.58 -25.31 -3.00
N ARG A 205 47.00 -25.76 -1.88
CA ARG A 205 47.68 -26.47 -0.80
C ARG A 205 47.44 -28.02 -0.79
N LEU A 206 46.61 -28.53 -1.70
CA LEU A 206 46.41 -29.95 -1.86
C LEU A 206 47.62 -30.55 -2.62
N PRO A 207 48.34 -31.57 -2.07
CA PRO A 207 49.43 -32.22 -2.78
C PRO A 207 48.91 -32.80 -4.08
N GLN A 208 49.69 -32.65 -5.17
CA GLN A 208 49.35 -33.06 -6.55
C GLN A 208 49.03 -34.54 -6.77
N ASN A 209 49.02 -35.36 -5.71
CA ASN A 209 48.72 -36.80 -5.77
C ASN A 209 47.21 -37.15 -5.90
N PHE A 210 46.34 -36.14 -6.11
CA PHE A 210 44.89 -36.35 -6.27
C PHE A 210 44.44 -36.62 -7.72
N THR A 211 45.36 -36.66 -8.70
CA THR A 211 45.02 -36.87 -10.10
C THR A 211 44.65 -38.32 -10.49
N SER A 212 44.62 -39.24 -9.53
CA SER A 212 44.32 -40.66 -9.82
C SER A 212 43.08 -41.24 -9.09
N VAL A 213 42.27 -40.39 -8.46
CA VAL A 213 40.97 -40.82 -7.96
C VAL A 213 39.92 -40.47 -8.99
N ASP A 214 39.38 -41.47 -9.70
CA ASP A 214 38.14 -41.34 -10.47
C ASP A 214 37.10 -40.66 -9.58
N SER A 215 36.93 -39.36 -9.76
CA SER A 215 36.18 -38.57 -8.81
C SER A 215 34.69 -38.87 -9.02
N PRO A 216 33.93 -39.21 -7.97
CA PRO A 216 32.49 -39.39 -8.07
C PRO A 216 31.80 -38.10 -8.62
N ILE A 217 32.51 -36.99 -8.59
CA ILE A 217 32.05 -35.71 -9.18
C ILE A 217 32.09 -35.77 -10.72
N ALA A 218 33.10 -36.37 -11.34
CA ALA A 218 33.14 -36.56 -12.79
C ALA A 218 32.01 -37.48 -13.26
N ALA A 219 31.72 -38.52 -12.51
CA ALA A 219 30.59 -39.44 -12.74
C ALA A 219 29.25 -38.72 -12.57
N LEU A 220 29.10 -37.83 -11.56
CA LEU A 220 27.90 -37.07 -11.30
C LEU A 220 27.68 -35.97 -12.37
N VAL A 221 28.75 -35.30 -12.83
CA VAL A 221 28.70 -34.33 -13.93
C VAL A 221 28.38 -34.99 -15.26
N SER A 222 28.92 -36.19 -15.54
CA SER A 222 28.59 -36.96 -16.73
C SER A 222 27.14 -37.47 -16.70
N HIS A 223 26.65 -37.87 -15.53
CA HIS A 223 25.27 -38.31 -15.33
C HIS A 223 24.26 -37.12 -15.44
N LEU A 224 24.61 -35.94 -14.95
CA LEU A 224 23.80 -34.70 -15.12
C LEU A 224 23.81 -34.25 -16.59
N ARG A 225 24.91 -34.45 -17.31
CA ARG A 225 25.02 -34.07 -18.73
C ARG A 225 24.25 -35.05 -19.64
N SER A 226 24.08 -36.30 -19.24
CA SER A 226 23.31 -37.31 -19.96
C SER A 226 21.82 -37.32 -19.61
N SER A 227 21.42 -36.69 -18.50
CA SER A 227 20.02 -36.58 -18.12
C SER A 227 19.28 -35.69 -19.08
N ALA A 228 18.12 -36.13 -19.56
CA ALA A 228 17.27 -35.47 -20.56
C ALA A 228 16.74 -34.07 -20.18
N TRP A 229 17.09 -33.59 -18.99
CA TRP A 229 16.67 -32.29 -18.45
C TRP A 229 17.19 -31.07 -19.27
N TRP A 230 18.39 -31.17 -19.86
CA TRP A 230 18.98 -30.08 -20.65
C TRP A 230 18.39 -29.97 -22.05
N LYS A 231 17.67 -30.96 -22.54
CA LYS A 231 17.01 -30.93 -23.85
C LYS A 231 15.70 -30.17 -23.86
N GLY A 232 15.13 -29.84 -22.69
CA GLY A 232 13.86 -29.09 -22.53
C GLY A 232 14.02 -27.58 -22.41
N LEU A 233 15.22 -27.06 -22.20
CA LEU A 233 15.48 -25.63 -21.99
C LEU A 233 15.98 -24.92 -23.22
N GLY A 234 15.50 -25.19 -24.41
CA GLY A 234 15.57 -24.42 -25.66
C GLY A 234 16.67 -23.34 -25.80
N VAL A 235 17.92 -23.60 -25.38
CA VAL A 235 19.03 -22.65 -25.55
C VAL A 235 19.58 -22.85 -26.97
N PRO A 236 19.48 -21.85 -27.87
CA PRO A 236 20.06 -21.94 -29.20
C PRO A 236 21.60 -21.97 -29.11
N LYS A 237 22.20 -22.71 -30.05
CA LYS A 237 23.68 -22.86 -30.22
C LYS A 237 24.36 -21.55 -30.51
#